data_f68dd506ec7444abcbf2d9c0f0d39cb3
#
_entry.id   f68dd506ec7444abcbf2d9c0f0d39cb3
#
_cell.length_a   1.000
_cell.length_b   1.000
_cell.length_c   1.000
_cell.angle_alpha   90.00
_cell.angle_beta   90.00
_cell.angle_gamma   90.00
#
_symmetry.space_group_name_H-M   'P 1'
#
loop_
_entity.id
_entity.type
_entity.pdbx_description
1 polymer ?
#
loop_
_entity_poly.entity_id
_entity_poly.type
_entity_poly.pdbx_seq_one_letter_code
_entity_poly.pdbx_strand_id
1 'polypeptide(L)'
;QEEIEDTFHELLVLNIDIIDALENLTSTPYVVYMPQFDMDKIIDVMKRETLRGIAGEFINDPENDIMAIKTKLSDGGILVDNFTPDLKWSDLKLNSDGMVPVIVQDYRNEQVLMLAYMNEEAFNVTINSGRMTYWSRSRNELWTKGLTSGHLQYVKSLTADCDYDTILAKVSQVGAACHTGNRTCFFNNIVKKEYVEKNPLTVLESVYAVIVDRMKNPKEDSYTNAVMEKGIDEILKKLGHECTEIILAAKNPDSDDLKFEISDFMYHCMILMAQKNITWAEIAV
;
A
#
# COMPACT_ATOMS: atom_id res chain seq x y z
N GLN A 1 -25.38 -15.40 23.37
CA GLN A 1 -23.91 -15.39 23.26
C GLN A 1 -23.47 -16.29 22.10
N GLU A 2 -23.75 -17.60 22.12
CA GLU A 2 -23.42 -18.54 21.03
C GLU A 2 -23.93 -18.08 19.66
N GLU A 3 -25.15 -17.51 19.59
CA GLU A 3 -25.76 -17.07 18.33
C GLU A 3 -25.01 -15.86 17.69
N ILE A 4 -24.34 -15.01 18.48
CA ILE A 4 -23.55 -13.90 17.97
C ILE A 4 -22.18 -14.42 17.51
N GLU A 5 -21.52 -15.25 18.31
CA GLU A 5 -20.18 -15.77 18.02
C GLU A 5 -20.17 -16.71 16.80
N ASP A 6 -21.25 -17.46 16.58
CA ASP A 6 -21.39 -18.32 15.40
C ASP A 6 -21.78 -17.58 14.12
N THR A 7 -22.36 -16.37 14.25
CA THR A 7 -22.90 -15.63 13.10
C THR A 7 -21.95 -14.54 12.60
N PHE A 8 -21.17 -13.91 13.48
CA PHE A 8 -20.35 -12.74 13.17
C PHE A 8 -18.90 -12.93 13.55
N HIS A 9 -17.99 -12.70 12.58
CA HIS A 9 -16.55 -12.70 12.81
C HIS A 9 -16.04 -11.40 13.45
N GLU A 10 -16.76 -10.29 13.23
CA GLU A 10 -16.44 -8.96 13.74
C GLU A 10 -17.70 -8.10 13.83
N LEU A 11 -17.77 -7.21 14.81
CA LEU A 11 -18.89 -6.31 15.03
C LEU A 11 -18.47 -4.84 14.83
N LEU A 12 -19.38 -4.00 14.34
CA LEU A 12 -19.23 -2.55 14.32
C LEU A 12 -20.08 -1.93 15.44
N VAL A 13 -19.42 -1.31 16.41
CA VAL A 13 -20.05 -0.65 17.55
C VAL A 13 -20.19 0.84 17.27
N LEU A 14 -21.42 1.32 17.13
CA LEU A 14 -21.72 2.73 16.82
C LEU A 14 -21.87 3.61 18.06
N ASN A 15 -22.00 3.02 19.23
CA ASN A 15 -22.10 3.74 20.50
C ASN A 15 -21.12 3.16 21.52
N ILE A 16 -20.18 3.98 21.96
CA ILE A 16 -19.14 3.60 22.92
C ILE A 16 -19.72 3.18 24.28
N ASP A 17 -20.86 3.71 24.68
CA ASP A 17 -21.46 3.48 26.00
C ASP A 17 -21.96 2.03 26.20
N ILE A 18 -22.11 1.26 25.10
CA ILE A 18 -22.58 -0.13 25.17
C ILE A 18 -21.45 -1.15 25.25
N ILE A 19 -20.17 -0.73 25.17
CA ILE A 19 -19.02 -1.65 25.10
C ILE A 19 -18.96 -2.58 26.30
N ASP A 20 -19.12 -2.09 27.52
CA ASP A 20 -19.08 -2.92 28.72
C ASP A 20 -20.18 -3.98 28.72
N ALA A 21 -21.37 -3.62 28.27
CA ALA A 21 -22.48 -4.57 28.12
C ALA A 21 -22.20 -5.60 26.99
N LEU A 22 -21.59 -5.16 25.89
CA LEU A 22 -21.24 -6.02 24.77
C LEU A 22 -20.19 -7.07 25.20
N GLU A 23 -19.11 -6.65 25.86
CA GLU A 23 -18.02 -7.53 26.32
C GLU A 23 -18.50 -8.56 27.36
N ASN A 24 -19.55 -8.26 28.11
CA ASN A 24 -20.22 -9.23 29.00
C ASN A 24 -21.09 -10.25 28.24
N LEU A 25 -21.47 -9.95 26.98
CA LEU A 25 -22.35 -10.79 26.17
C LEU A 25 -21.61 -11.68 25.18
N THR A 26 -20.47 -11.22 24.65
CA THR A 26 -19.74 -11.94 23.59
C THR A 26 -18.26 -11.62 23.64
N SER A 27 -17.43 -12.58 23.21
CA SER A 27 -15.99 -12.39 22.93
C SER A 27 -15.70 -12.04 21.45
N THR A 28 -16.75 -11.86 20.65
CA THR A 28 -16.58 -11.48 19.22
C THR A 28 -15.82 -10.16 19.10
N PRO A 29 -14.73 -10.12 18.30
CA PRO A 29 -13.96 -8.90 18.07
C PRO A 29 -14.83 -7.77 17.51
N TYR A 30 -14.49 -6.54 17.84
CA TYR A 30 -15.27 -5.39 17.36
C TYR A 30 -14.40 -4.20 16.97
N VAL A 31 -14.94 -3.37 16.07
CA VAL A 31 -14.45 -2.03 15.72
C VAL A 31 -15.41 -1.00 16.29
N VAL A 32 -14.90 0.06 16.90
CA VAL A 32 -15.70 1.17 17.44
C VAL A 32 -15.71 2.32 16.45
N TYR A 33 -16.91 2.79 16.12
CA TYR A 33 -17.06 4.04 15.38
C TYR A 33 -17.16 5.22 16.35
N MET A 34 -16.24 6.17 16.19
CA MET A 34 -16.19 7.43 16.95
C MET A 34 -16.40 8.61 16.00
N PRO A 35 -17.52 9.34 16.09
CA PRO A 35 -17.81 10.44 15.16
C PRO A 35 -16.93 11.66 15.37
N GLN A 36 -16.35 11.81 16.57
CA GLN A 36 -15.52 12.95 16.96
C GLN A 36 -14.20 12.48 17.56
N PHE A 37 -13.15 13.25 17.33
CA PHE A 37 -11.85 13.01 17.94
C PHE A 37 -11.90 13.32 19.44
N ASP A 38 -11.59 12.32 20.27
CA ASP A 38 -11.47 12.43 21.72
C ASP A 38 -10.35 11.50 22.19
N MET A 39 -9.19 12.09 22.50
CA MET A 39 -7.99 11.32 22.81
C MET A 39 -8.13 10.47 24.07
N ASP A 40 -8.83 10.96 25.09
CA ASP A 40 -9.00 10.22 26.35
C ASP A 40 -9.89 8.99 26.15
N LYS A 41 -10.95 9.13 25.38
CA LYS A 41 -11.82 8.01 24.98
C LYS A 41 -11.09 7.02 24.09
N ILE A 42 -10.27 7.50 23.15
CA ILE A 42 -9.45 6.63 22.30
C ILE A 42 -8.52 5.79 23.17
N ILE A 43 -7.81 6.38 24.12
CA ILE A 43 -6.91 5.66 25.04
C ILE A 43 -7.68 4.63 25.85
N ASP A 44 -8.86 4.98 26.36
CA ASP A 44 -9.65 4.07 27.18
C ASP A 44 -10.14 2.86 26.38
N VAL A 45 -10.69 3.10 25.19
CA VAL A 45 -11.18 2.04 24.31
C VAL A 45 -10.05 1.15 23.80
N MET A 46 -8.89 1.73 23.47
CA MET A 46 -7.72 0.98 22.94
C MET A 46 -7.08 0.03 23.97
N LYS A 47 -7.44 0.11 25.26
CA LYS A 47 -6.99 -0.85 26.30
C LYS A 47 -7.80 -2.16 26.29
N ARG A 48 -8.88 -2.24 25.52
CA ARG A 48 -9.78 -3.39 25.49
C ARG A 48 -9.21 -4.52 24.64
N GLU A 49 -9.24 -5.76 25.17
CA GLU A 49 -8.62 -6.92 24.52
C GLU A 49 -9.34 -7.36 23.24
N THR A 50 -10.66 -7.22 23.21
CA THR A 50 -11.51 -7.61 22.06
C THR A 50 -11.62 -6.54 20.97
N LEU A 51 -11.10 -5.32 21.23
CA LEU A 51 -11.07 -4.26 20.23
C LEU A 51 -10.08 -4.60 19.10
N ARG A 52 -10.53 -4.43 17.85
CA ARG A 52 -9.69 -4.54 16.64
C ARG A 52 -9.26 -3.19 16.10
N GLY A 53 -10.06 -2.17 16.29
CA GLY A 53 -9.72 -0.85 15.80
C GLY A 53 -10.79 0.20 16.08
N ILE A 54 -10.45 1.43 15.71
CA ILE A 54 -11.35 2.58 15.80
C ILE A 54 -11.55 3.12 14.38
N ALA A 55 -12.79 3.37 14.02
CA ALA A 55 -13.20 4.04 12.79
C ALA A 55 -13.79 5.41 13.12
N GLY A 56 -13.66 6.36 12.22
CA GLY A 56 -14.23 7.70 12.38
C GLY A 56 -13.74 8.66 11.30
N GLU A 57 -14.50 9.70 11.04
CA GLU A 57 -14.15 10.70 10.02
C GLU A 57 -12.84 11.43 10.34
N PHE A 58 -12.54 11.61 11.64
CA PHE A 58 -11.31 12.25 12.10
C PHE A 58 -10.02 11.54 11.65
N ILE A 59 -10.09 10.22 11.33
CA ILE A 59 -8.91 9.46 10.86
C ILE A 59 -8.47 9.94 9.47
N ASN A 60 -9.42 10.39 8.65
CA ASN A 60 -9.17 10.88 7.30
C ASN A 60 -9.03 12.42 7.23
N ASP A 61 -9.23 13.10 8.36
CA ASP A 61 -9.06 14.55 8.45
C ASP A 61 -7.57 14.90 8.35
N PRO A 62 -7.14 15.67 7.35
CA PRO A 62 -5.73 16.04 7.17
C PRO A 62 -5.18 16.93 8.30
N GLU A 63 -6.05 17.55 9.10
CA GLU A 63 -5.64 18.34 10.27
C GLU A 63 -5.24 17.44 11.46
N ASN A 64 -5.67 16.18 11.47
CA ASN A 64 -5.30 15.21 12.50
C ASN A 64 -4.01 14.48 12.13
N ASP A 65 -3.01 14.60 12.96
CA ASP A 65 -1.77 13.86 12.84
C ASP A 65 -1.92 12.47 13.50
N ILE A 66 -2.21 11.46 12.69
CA ILE A 66 -2.38 10.06 13.16
C ILE A 66 -1.10 9.52 13.82
N MET A 67 0.09 9.96 13.39
CA MET A 67 1.32 9.53 14.03
C MET A 67 1.50 10.16 15.40
N ALA A 68 1.10 11.42 15.60
CA ALA A 68 1.06 12.04 16.92
C ALA A 68 0.04 11.35 17.85
N ILE A 69 -1.10 10.90 17.31
CA ILE A 69 -2.07 10.09 18.05
C ILE A 69 -1.42 8.75 18.48
N LYS A 70 -0.77 8.03 17.56
CA LYS A 70 -0.06 6.78 17.85
C LYS A 70 1.03 6.99 18.92
N THR A 71 1.79 8.07 18.85
CA THR A 71 2.81 8.40 19.86
C THR A 71 2.17 8.54 21.26
N LYS A 72 1.07 9.28 21.38
CA LYS A 72 0.35 9.41 22.66
C LYS A 72 -0.22 8.10 23.16
N LEU A 73 -0.69 7.23 22.26
CA LEU A 73 -1.14 5.87 22.61
C LEU A 73 0.01 5.05 23.16
N SER A 74 1.18 5.09 22.50
CA SER A 74 2.40 4.42 22.95
C SER A 74 2.87 4.92 24.32
N ASP A 75 2.86 6.23 24.55
CA ASP A 75 3.18 6.85 25.84
C ASP A 75 2.19 6.42 26.94
N GLY A 76 0.94 6.15 26.57
CA GLY A 76 -0.09 5.57 27.43
C GLY A 76 0.02 4.08 27.66
N GLY A 77 1.07 3.42 27.15
CA GLY A 77 1.31 1.99 27.30
C GLY A 77 0.51 1.09 26.36
N ILE A 78 -0.09 1.64 25.32
CA ILE A 78 -0.82 0.90 24.30
C ILE A 78 0.15 0.50 23.19
N LEU A 79 0.17 -0.78 22.82
CA LEU A 79 0.99 -1.27 21.73
C LEU A 79 0.42 -0.77 20.40
N VAL A 80 1.15 0.10 19.71
CA VAL A 80 0.83 0.63 18.40
C VAL A 80 2.04 0.53 17.47
N ASP A 81 1.79 0.38 16.19
CA ASP A 81 2.84 0.35 15.17
C ASP A 81 3.36 1.79 14.91
N ASN A 82 4.45 2.13 15.59
CA ASN A 82 5.20 3.39 15.45
C ASN A 82 6.56 3.13 14.83
N PHE A 83 7.10 4.16 14.15
CA PHE A 83 8.49 4.14 13.69
C PHE A 83 9.42 4.33 14.89
N THR A 84 10.16 3.27 15.23
CA THR A 84 11.24 3.31 16.23
C THR A 84 12.55 3.11 15.48
N PRO A 85 13.39 4.16 15.30
CA PRO A 85 14.62 4.04 14.54
C PRO A 85 15.67 3.25 15.30
N ASP A 86 16.27 2.26 14.65
CA ASP A 86 17.43 1.51 15.16
C ASP A 86 18.72 2.35 15.05
N LEU A 87 18.80 3.26 14.06
CA LEU A 87 19.90 4.18 13.82
C LEU A 87 19.49 5.61 14.11
N LYS A 88 20.39 6.35 14.75
CA LYS A 88 20.21 7.78 15.02
C LYS A 88 20.80 8.61 13.88
N TRP A 89 20.37 9.85 13.76
CA TRP A 89 20.95 10.81 12.81
C TRP A 89 22.47 10.91 12.91
N SER A 90 23.00 10.89 14.16
CA SER A 90 24.43 10.95 14.45
C SER A 90 25.26 9.76 13.91
N ASP A 91 24.60 8.68 13.56
CA ASP A 91 25.27 7.47 13.03
C ASP A 91 25.49 7.57 11.51
N LEU A 92 24.81 8.54 10.86
CA LEU A 92 24.90 8.76 9.42
C LEU A 92 26.12 9.60 9.05
N LYS A 93 26.72 9.32 7.91
CA LYS A 93 27.77 10.13 7.31
C LYS A 93 27.19 11.23 6.43
N LEU A 94 27.30 12.45 6.90
CA LEU A 94 26.77 13.63 6.23
C LEU A 94 27.71 14.12 5.14
N ASN A 95 27.16 14.69 4.08
CA ASN A 95 27.93 15.43 3.09
C ASN A 95 28.45 16.76 3.66
N SER A 96 29.20 17.54 2.84
CA SER A 96 29.74 18.85 3.24
C SER A 96 28.70 19.87 3.69
N ASP A 97 27.46 19.68 3.30
CA ASP A 97 26.34 20.59 3.64
C ASP A 97 25.54 20.10 4.84
N GLY A 98 26.01 19.05 5.53
CA GLY A 98 25.34 18.47 6.69
C GLY A 98 24.07 17.68 6.34
N MET A 99 24.01 17.11 5.15
CA MET A 99 22.84 16.41 4.64
C MET A 99 23.18 15.00 4.17
N VAL A 100 22.15 14.16 4.08
CA VAL A 100 22.21 12.80 3.49
C VAL A 100 21.31 12.77 2.26
N PRO A 101 21.76 12.23 1.12
CA PRO A 101 20.89 11.93 -0.02
C PRO A 101 19.90 10.82 0.33
N VAL A 102 18.71 10.93 -0.23
CA VAL A 102 17.64 9.96 -0.04
C VAL A 102 17.14 9.50 -1.41
N ILE A 103 17.33 8.23 -1.70
CA ILE A 103 16.75 7.55 -2.85
C ILE A 103 15.35 7.11 -2.45
N VAL A 104 14.34 7.55 -3.18
CA VAL A 104 12.94 7.24 -2.90
C VAL A 104 12.44 6.21 -3.88
N GLN A 105 11.92 5.09 -3.36
CA GLN A 105 11.46 3.94 -4.12
C GLN A 105 10.01 3.61 -3.76
N ASP A 106 9.19 3.27 -4.74
CA ASP A 106 7.87 2.73 -4.49
C ASP A 106 7.98 1.33 -3.86
N TYR A 107 7.30 1.11 -2.72
CA TYR A 107 7.43 -0.15 -1.97
C TYR A 107 6.80 -1.36 -2.68
N ARG A 108 5.84 -1.14 -3.61
CA ARG A 108 5.10 -2.21 -4.31
C ARG A 108 5.84 -2.75 -5.52
N ASN A 109 6.34 -1.84 -6.37
CA ASN A 109 6.93 -2.20 -7.67
C ASN A 109 8.42 -1.89 -7.76
N GLU A 110 9.03 -1.41 -6.67
CA GLU A 110 10.45 -1.11 -6.55
C GLU A 110 10.96 -0.04 -7.54
N GLN A 111 10.04 0.70 -8.17
CA GLN A 111 10.43 1.80 -9.05
C GLN A 111 11.09 2.93 -8.26
N VAL A 112 12.26 3.38 -8.70
CA VAL A 112 12.89 4.57 -8.16
C VAL A 112 12.08 5.80 -8.60
N LEU A 113 11.59 6.57 -7.64
CA LEU A 113 10.69 7.69 -7.86
C LEU A 113 11.42 9.02 -7.99
N MET A 114 12.34 9.30 -7.07
CA MET A 114 13.07 10.56 -7.01
C MET A 114 14.31 10.44 -6.12
N LEU A 115 15.16 11.45 -6.15
CA LEU A 115 16.22 11.69 -5.19
C LEU A 115 16.00 13.05 -4.54
N ALA A 116 16.17 13.12 -3.23
CA ALA A 116 16.11 14.34 -2.44
C ALA A 116 17.19 14.33 -1.35
N TYR A 117 17.19 15.30 -0.44
CA TYR A 117 18.13 15.40 0.66
C TYR A 117 17.41 15.63 1.97
N MET A 118 17.96 15.09 3.05
CA MET A 118 17.51 15.34 4.42
C MET A 118 18.63 15.99 5.23
N ASN A 119 18.26 16.91 6.09
CA ASN A 119 19.02 17.29 7.28
C ASN A 119 18.40 16.59 8.50
N GLU A 120 18.95 16.77 9.69
CA GLU A 120 18.45 16.15 10.92
C GLU A 120 16.98 16.46 11.21
N GLU A 121 16.58 17.70 10.98
CA GLU A 121 15.19 18.14 11.21
C GLU A 121 14.21 17.40 10.27
N ALA A 122 14.55 17.32 8.97
CA ALA A 122 13.75 16.59 7.99
C ALA A 122 13.64 15.08 8.32
N PHE A 123 14.73 14.48 8.80
CA PHE A 123 14.76 13.09 9.25
C PHE A 123 13.81 12.87 10.43
N ASN A 124 13.92 13.70 11.48
CA ASN A 124 13.07 13.61 12.67
C ASN A 124 11.59 13.84 12.35
N VAL A 125 11.26 14.84 11.52
CA VAL A 125 9.88 15.07 11.07
C VAL A 125 9.35 13.88 10.27
N THR A 126 10.18 13.28 9.42
CA THR A 126 9.78 12.08 8.65
C THR A 126 9.41 10.92 9.56
N ILE A 127 10.23 10.61 10.56
CA ILE A 127 9.99 9.52 11.51
C ILE A 127 8.74 9.80 12.34
N ASN A 128 8.63 11.02 12.87
CA ASN A 128 7.51 11.39 13.75
C ASN A 128 6.17 11.45 13.02
N SER A 129 6.16 11.89 11.75
CA SER A 129 4.92 12.05 10.97
C SER A 129 4.57 10.85 10.07
N GLY A 130 5.53 9.96 9.81
CA GLY A 130 5.38 8.89 8.81
C GLY A 130 5.24 9.40 7.38
N ARG A 131 5.46 10.69 7.14
CA ARG A 131 5.39 11.34 5.83
C ARG A 131 6.77 11.83 5.41
N MET A 132 7.19 11.53 4.18
CA MET A 132 8.50 11.95 3.69
C MET A 132 8.64 13.46 3.69
N THR A 133 9.55 13.93 4.51
CA THR A 133 9.95 15.34 4.63
C THR A 133 11.41 15.47 4.24
N TYR A 134 11.74 16.44 3.44
CA TYR A 134 13.05 16.69 2.88
C TYR A 134 13.53 18.10 3.21
N TRP A 135 14.81 18.33 3.01
CA TRP A 135 15.37 19.67 2.98
C TRP A 135 15.46 20.19 1.56
N SER A 136 14.77 21.26 1.25
CA SER A 136 14.84 21.93 -0.05
C SER A 136 16.06 22.84 -0.09
N ARG A 137 17.14 22.41 -0.78
CA ARG A 137 18.37 23.18 -0.91
C ARG A 137 18.18 24.53 -1.60
N SER A 138 17.26 24.63 -2.56
CA SER A 138 17.01 25.86 -3.31
C SER A 138 16.18 26.87 -2.53
N ARG A 139 15.28 26.41 -1.63
CA ARG A 139 14.43 27.26 -0.82
C ARG A 139 14.93 27.45 0.61
N ASN A 140 15.91 26.60 1.00
CA ASN A 140 16.47 26.57 2.35
C ASN A 140 15.41 26.37 3.43
N GLU A 141 14.50 25.41 3.23
CA GLU A 141 13.37 25.10 4.11
C GLU A 141 13.01 23.62 4.11
N LEU A 142 12.29 23.18 5.14
CA LEU A 142 11.65 21.88 5.16
C LEU A 142 10.58 21.77 4.09
N TRP A 143 10.49 20.60 3.49
CA TRP A 143 9.51 20.32 2.46
C TRP A 143 8.92 18.92 2.65
N THR A 144 7.72 18.81 3.22
CA THR A 144 6.98 17.57 3.25
C THR A 144 6.31 17.35 1.89
N LYS A 145 6.66 16.22 1.28
CA LYS A 145 6.19 15.85 -0.07
C LYS A 145 4.68 15.71 -0.08
N GLY A 146 4.05 16.46 -0.98
CA GLY A 146 2.62 16.34 -1.25
C GLY A 146 1.69 17.19 -0.41
N LEU A 147 2.14 17.97 0.56
CA LEU A 147 1.26 18.81 1.38
C LEU A 147 0.41 19.78 0.54
N THR A 148 0.96 20.33 -0.54
CA THR A 148 0.24 21.27 -1.42
C THR A 148 -0.47 20.55 -2.57
N SER A 149 0.13 19.48 -3.11
CA SER A 149 -0.36 18.83 -4.33
C SER A 149 -1.24 17.61 -4.06
N GLY A 150 -1.36 17.14 -2.83
CA GLY A 150 -2.00 15.88 -2.47
C GLY A 150 -1.16 14.63 -2.82
N HIS A 151 -0.01 14.78 -3.49
CA HIS A 151 0.85 13.66 -3.89
C HIS A 151 1.79 13.25 -2.76
N LEU A 152 1.23 12.76 -1.67
CA LEU A 152 1.92 12.38 -0.45
C LEU A 152 2.81 11.14 -0.65
N GLN A 153 3.82 11.02 0.22
CA GLN A 153 4.68 9.85 0.34
C GLN A 153 4.63 9.35 1.79
N TYR A 154 4.00 8.20 1.99
CA TYR A 154 3.96 7.56 3.31
C TYR A 154 5.12 6.58 3.45
N VAL A 155 5.87 6.71 4.53
CA VAL A 155 7.02 5.86 4.84
C VAL A 155 6.58 4.42 5.05
N LYS A 156 7.30 3.48 4.41
CA LYS A 156 7.23 2.04 4.69
C LYS A 156 8.50 1.55 5.36
N SER A 157 9.66 2.00 4.89
CA SER A 157 10.94 1.79 5.58
C SER A 157 11.94 2.86 5.19
N LEU A 158 12.88 3.14 6.09
CA LEU A 158 14.10 3.90 5.84
C LEU A 158 15.28 2.99 6.15
N THR A 159 16.19 2.81 5.22
CA THR A 159 17.37 1.94 5.36
C THR A 159 18.60 2.72 4.94
N ALA A 160 19.63 2.77 5.79
CA ALA A 160 20.91 3.31 5.39
C ALA A 160 21.68 2.29 4.55
N ASP A 161 22.54 2.76 3.65
CA ASP A 161 23.44 1.90 2.89
C ASP A 161 24.60 1.39 3.76
N CYS A 162 25.52 0.63 3.16
CA CYS A 162 26.57 -0.10 3.90
C CYS A 162 27.58 0.79 4.63
N ASP A 163 27.73 2.04 4.26
CA ASP A 163 28.64 3.00 4.88
C ASP A 163 27.95 4.25 5.43
N TYR A 164 26.61 4.19 5.51
CA TYR A 164 25.73 5.16 6.17
C TYR A 164 25.72 6.57 5.53
N ASP A 165 26.06 6.70 4.26
CA ASP A 165 26.08 7.99 3.57
C ASP A 165 24.85 8.24 2.68
N THR A 166 23.97 7.25 2.53
CA THR A 166 22.76 7.32 1.69
C THR A 166 21.58 6.60 2.37
N ILE A 167 20.39 7.16 2.26
CA ILE A 167 19.16 6.53 2.73
C ILE A 167 18.34 6.02 1.54
N LEU A 168 17.91 4.76 1.58
CA LEU A 168 16.85 4.22 0.75
C LEU A 168 15.53 4.33 1.51
N ALA A 169 14.60 5.12 0.98
CA ALA A 169 13.25 5.25 1.50
C ALA A 169 12.27 4.47 0.63
N LYS A 170 11.70 3.38 1.14
CA LYS A 170 10.55 2.72 0.53
C LYS A 170 9.26 3.41 0.98
N VAL A 171 8.43 3.85 0.03
CA VAL A 171 7.26 4.67 0.31
C VAL A 171 6.01 4.16 -0.42
N SER A 172 4.85 4.41 0.17
CA SER A 172 3.58 4.37 -0.55
C SER A 172 3.36 5.74 -1.19
N GLN A 173 3.52 5.81 -2.53
CA GLN A 173 3.38 7.05 -3.28
C GLN A 173 1.93 7.27 -3.71
N VAL A 174 1.34 8.39 -3.32
CA VAL A 174 0.05 8.87 -3.83
C VAL A 174 0.29 9.71 -5.09
N GLY A 175 -0.33 9.34 -6.20
CA GLY A 175 -0.21 10.09 -7.45
C GLY A 175 1.22 10.17 -8.00
N ALA A 176 1.56 11.31 -8.62
CA ALA A 176 2.84 11.55 -9.26
C ALA A 176 3.92 11.98 -8.26
N ALA A 177 5.12 11.37 -8.33
CA ALA A 177 6.26 11.85 -7.55
C ALA A 177 6.86 13.14 -8.14
N CYS A 178 6.89 13.27 -9.47
CA CYS A 178 7.45 14.43 -10.14
C CYS A 178 6.48 15.61 -10.17
N HIS A 179 7.00 16.83 -10.04
CA HIS A 179 6.22 18.07 -10.17
C HIS A 179 5.65 18.30 -11.60
N THR A 180 6.18 17.59 -12.59
CA THR A 180 5.68 17.62 -13.98
C THR A 180 4.48 16.71 -14.22
N GLY A 181 4.01 15.98 -13.18
CA GLY A 181 2.91 15.03 -13.28
C GLY A 181 3.35 13.59 -13.63
N ASN A 182 4.65 13.34 -13.87
CA ASN A 182 5.16 12.00 -14.12
C ASN A 182 5.26 11.17 -12.83
N ARG A 183 5.04 9.85 -12.93
CA ARG A 183 5.14 8.93 -11.79
C ARG A 183 6.51 8.97 -11.12
N THR A 184 7.58 9.10 -11.89
CA THR A 184 8.97 9.18 -11.44
C THR A 184 9.63 10.45 -11.97
N CYS A 185 10.71 10.92 -11.33
CA CYS A 185 11.56 11.99 -11.85
C CYS A 185 12.56 11.51 -12.92
N PHE A 186 12.72 10.19 -13.06
CA PHE A 186 13.71 9.57 -13.96
C PHE A 186 13.05 9.15 -15.27
N PHE A 187 12.75 10.12 -16.13
CA PHE A 187 12.14 9.89 -17.46
C PHE A 187 12.95 10.47 -18.64
N ASN A 188 14.03 11.20 -18.37
CA ASN A 188 14.94 11.71 -19.41
C ASN A 188 16.13 10.78 -19.57
N ASN A 189 16.18 10.05 -20.68
CA ASN A 189 17.29 9.14 -20.95
C ASN A 189 18.54 9.92 -21.35
N ILE A 190 19.68 9.66 -20.68
CA ILE A 190 21.01 10.14 -21.10
C ILE A 190 21.57 9.20 -22.17
N VAL A 191 21.42 7.89 -21.94
CA VAL A 191 21.76 6.84 -22.89
C VAL A 191 20.79 5.68 -22.72
N LYS A 192 20.35 5.07 -23.81
CA LYS A 192 19.45 3.91 -23.79
C LYS A 192 19.91 2.93 -24.86
N LYS A 193 20.13 1.66 -24.48
CA LYS A 193 20.22 0.55 -25.43
C LYS A 193 18.79 0.09 -25.77
N GLU A 194 18.61 -0.51 -26.94
CA GLU A 194 17.41 -1.27 -27.22
C GLU A 194 17.33 -2.47 -26.26
N TYR A 195 16.33 -2.48 -25.42
CA TYR A 195 15.98 -3.60 -24.54
C TYR A 195 14.50 -3.55 -24.22
N VAL A 196 13.95 -4.71 -23.91
CA VAL A 196 12.54 -4.79 -23.51
C VAL A 196 12.44 -4.33 -22.05
N GLU A 197 11.91 -3.12 -21.85
CA GLU A 197 11.67 -2.55 -20.53
C GLU A 197 10.41 -3.17 -19.91
N LYS A 198 10.52 -4.47 -19.55
CA LYS A 198 9.47 -5.15 -18.81
C LYS A 198 10.04 -5.61 -17.49
N ASN A 199 9.45 -5.12 -16.39
CA ASN A 199 9.69 -5.73 -15.09
C ASN A 199 8.76 -6.93 -14.94
N PRO A 200 9.26 -8.18 -14.96
CA PRO A 200 8.41 -9.38 -14.85
C PRO A 200 7.56 -9.39 -13.58
N LEU A 201 8.05 -8.76 -12.49
CA LEU A 201 7.35 -8.72 -11.21
C LEU A 201 6.08 -7.85 -11.24
N THR A 202 6.02 -6.88 -12.17
CA THR A 202 4.90 -5.95 -12.26
C THR A 202 3.96 -6.23 -13.45
N VAL A 203 4.30 -7.19 -14.30
CA VAL A 203 3.50 -7.50 -15.51
C VAL A 203 2.09 -7.92 -15.11
N LEU A 204 1.95 -8.84 -14.16
CA LEU A 204 0.65 -9.36 -13.73
C LEU A 204 -0.21 -8.27 -13.09
N GLU A 205 0.38 -7.42 -12.24
CA GLU A 205 -0.33 -6.27 -11.66
C GLU A 205 -0.79 -5.29 -12.74
N SER A 206 0.04 -5.02 -13.74
CA SER A 206 -0.29 -4.13 -14.86
C SER A 206 -1.44 -4.68 -15.71
N VAL A 207 -1.42 -5.98 -16.02
CA VAL A 207 -2.51 -6.64 -16.75
C VAL A 207 -3.80 -6.64 -15.93
N TYR A 208 -3.72 -6.97 -14.66
CA TYR A 208 -4.88 -6.92 -13.76
C TYR A 208 -5.49 -5.51 -13.68
N ALA A 209 -4.66 -4.46 -13.58
CA ALA A 209 -5.15 -3.08 -13.60
C ALA A 209 -5.90 -2.73 -14.90
N VAL A 210 -5.43 -3.24 -16.05
CA VAL A 210 -6.15 -3.09 -17.33
C VAL A 210 -7.49 -3.81 -17.30
N ILE A 211 -7.55 -5.03 -16.75
CA ILE A 211 -8.80 -5.81 -16.64
C ILE A 211 -9.82 -5.06 -15.75
N VAL A 212 -9.39 -4.54 -14.61
CA VAL A 212 -10.23 -3.74 -13.69
C VAL A 212 -10.69 -2.44 -14.37
N ASP A 213 -9.82 -1.80 -15.16
CA ASP A 213 -10.22 -0.62 -15.94
C ASP A 213 -11.29 -0.97 -16.99
N ARG A 214 -11.16 -2.10 -17.70
CA ARG A 214 -12.18 -2.56 -18.65
C ARG A 214 -13.52 -2.88 -18.00
N MET A 215 -13.52 -3.35 -16.77
CA MET A 215 -14.75 -3.59 -16.01
C MET A 215 -15.45 -2.26 -15.65
N LYS A 216 -14.69 -1.21 -15.29
CA LYS A 216 -15.22 0.12 -14.93
C LYS A 216 -15.55 0.98 -16.16
N ASN A 217 -14.74 0.87 -17.19
CA ASN A 217 -14.79 1.65 -18.42
C ASN A 217 -14.83 0.70 -19.64
N PRO A 218 -15.98 0.06 -19.94
CA PRO A 218 -16.11 -0.89 -21.04
C PRO A 218 -15.70 -0.26 -22.37
N LYS A 219 -15.02 -1.07 -23.21
CA LYS A 219 -14.64 -0.67 -24.58
C LYS A 219 -15.26 -1.63 -25.57
N GLU A 220 -15.67 -1.07 -26.69
CA GLU A 220 -16.11 -1.83 -27.86
C GLU A 220 -14.98 -2.75 -28.33
N ASP A 221 -15.30 -3.97 -28.76
CA ASP A 221 -14.36 -5.01 -29.18
C ASP A 221 -13.38 -5.53 -28.10
N SER A 222 -13.64 -5.26 -26.80
CA SER A 222 -12.83 -5.80 -25.73
C SER A 222 -13.19 -7.25 -25.42
N TYR A 223 -12.22 -8.15 -25.59
CA TYR A 223 -12.35 -9.56 -25.19
C TYR A 223 -12.69 -9.70 -23.70
N THR A 224 -12.04 -8.92 -22.82
CA THR A 224 -12.34 -8.90 -21.38
C THR A 224 -13.81 -8.61 -21.11
N ASN A 225 -14.35 -7.56 -21.76
CA ASN A 225 -15.76 -7.21 -21.58
C ASN A 225 -16.69 -8.31 -22.11
N ALA A 226 -16.40 -8.89 -23.27
CA ALA A 226 -17.20 -9.97 -23.87
C ALA A 226 -17.24 -11.23 -22.99
N VAL A 227 -16.16 -11.54 -22.27
CA VAL A 227 -16.12 -12.67 -21.32
C VAL A 227 -16.90 -12.33 -20.05
N MET A 228 -16.73 -11.12 -19.52
CA MET A 228 -17.44 -10.66 -18.31
C MET A 228 -18.95 -10.56 -18.50
N GLU A 229 -19.41 -10.09 -19.65
CA GLU A 229 -20.84 -9.99 -20.00
C GLU A 229 -21.56 -11.35 -20.01
N LYS A 230 -20.86 -12.43 -20.39
CA LYS A 230 -21.39 -13.80 -20.36
C LYS A 230 -21.51 -14.36 -18.94
N GLY A 231 -20.93 -13.67 -17.95
CA GLY A 231 -21.04 -14.01 -16.53
C GLY A 231 -20.04 -15.04 -16.04
N ILE A 232 -20.20 -15.40 -14.76
CA ILE A 232 -19.24 -16.22 -14.03
C ILE A 232 -19.03 -17.60 -14.63
N ASP A 233 -20.06 -18.21 -15.16
CA ASP A 233 -19.99 -19.58 -15.73
C ASP A 233 -19.08 -19.64 -16.96
N GLU A 234 -19.09 -18.61 -17.80
CA GLU A 234 -18.16 -18.54 -18.94
C GLU A 234 -16.71 -18.32 -18.49
N ILE A 235 -16.50 -17.53 -17.45
CA ILE A 235 -15.15 -17.33 -16.87
C ILE A 235 -14.61 -18.66 -16.33
N LEU A 236 -15.42 -19.39 -15.55
CA LEU A 236 -15.04 -20.69 -14.99
C LEU A 236 -14.82 -21.75 -16.07
N LYS A 237 -15.64 -21.75 -17.12
CA LYS A 237 -15.46 -22.63 -18.29
C LYS A 237 -14.14 -22.36 -18.99
N LYS A 238 -13.78 -21.08 -19.18
CA LYS A 238 -12.49 -20.68 -19.75
C LYS A 238 -11.32 -21.16 -18.89
N LEU A 239 -11.36 -20.93 -17.58
CA LEU A 239 -10.33 -21.44 -16.68
C LEU A 239 -10.13 -22.96 -16.77
N GLY A 240 -11.23 -23.73 -16.82
CA GLY A 240 -11.16 -25.19 -16.98
C GLY A 240 -10.56 -25.60 -18.33
N HIS A 241 -10.84 -24.84 -19.40
CA HIS A 241 -10.26 -25.07 -20.73
C HIS A 241 -8.75 -24.85 -20.70
N GLU A 242 -8.27 -23.67 -20.27
CA GLU A 242 -6.84 -23.35 -20.23
C GLU A 242 -6.05 -24.29 -19.30
N CYS A 243 -6.66 -24.72 -18.19
CA CYS A 243 -6.06 -25.73 -17.32
C CYS A 243 -5.82 -27.06 -18.06
N THR A 244 -6.75 -27.46 -18.94
CA THR A 244 -6.61 -28.66 -19.76
C THR A 244 -5.54 -28.50 -20.83
N GLU A 245 -5.50 -27.34 -21.51
CA GLU A 245 -4.49 -27.02 -22.51
C GLU A 245 -3.08 -27.00 -21.94
N ILE A 246 -2.88 -26.47 -20.72
CA ILE A 246 -1.59 -26.55 -20.00
C ILE A 246 -1.15 -28.02 -19.85
N ILE A 247 -2.06 -28.94 -19.47
CA ILE A 247 -1.74 -30.36 -19.30
C ILE A 247 -1.32 -30.99 -20.61
N LEU A 248 -1.97 -30.63 -21.72
CA LEU A 248 -1.66 -31.13 -23.06
C LEU A 248 -0.33 -30.54 -23.54
N ALA A 249 -0.14 -29.23 -23.44
CA ALA A 249 1.08 -28.55 -23.87
C ALA A 249 2.32 -28.98 -23.08
N ALA A 250 2.17 -29.31 -21.80
CA ALA A 250 3.28 -29.79 -20.94
C ALA A 250 3.87 -31.14 -21.42
N LYS A 251 3.17 -31.86 -22.27
CA LYS A 251 3.67 -33.12 -22.86
C LYS A 251 4.41 -32.92 -24.19
N ASN A 252 4.32 -31.71 -24.76
CA ASN A 252 5.02 -31.38 -26.00
C ASN A 252 6.50 -31.06 -25.69
N PRO A 253 7.43 -31.42 -26.61
CA PRO A 253 8.84 -31.08 -26.42
C PRO A 253 9.11 -29.58 -26.59
N ASP A 254 8.25 -28.85 -27.29
CA ASP A 254 8.31 -27.38 -27.42
C ASP A 254 7.63 -26.71 -26.23
N SER A 255 8.36 -25.78 -25.60
CA SER A 255 7.87 -25.03 -24.43
C SER A 255 7.05 -23.78 -24.79
N ASP A 256 6.97 -23.40 -26.06
CA ASP A 256 6.30 -22.14 -26.45
C ASP A 256 4.78 -22.28 -26.35
N ASP A 257 4.21 -23.42 -26.70
CA ASP A 257 2.79 -23.72 -26.46
C ASP A 257 2.48 -23.65 -24.96
N LEU A 258 3.31 -24.29 -24.12
CA LEU A 258 3.11 -24.30 -22.68
C LEU A 258 3.16 -22.87 -22.08
N LYS A 259 4.07 -22.02 -22.54
CA LYS A 259 4.14 -20.61 -22.11
C LYS A 259 2.88 -19.84 -22.48
N PHE A 260 2.35 -20.09 -23.65
CA PHE A 260 1.12 -19.48 -24.14
C PHE A 260 -0.07 -19.87 -23.26
N GLU A 261 -0.28 -21.16 -23.04
CA GLU A 261 -1.41 -21.66 -22.23
C GLU A 261 -1.32 -21.22 -20.75
N ILE A 262 -0.12 -21.19 -20.18
CA ILE A 262 0.07 -20.63 -18.83
C ILE A 262 -0.32 -19.14 -18.79
N SER A 263 0.03 -18.37 -19.84
CA SER A 263 -0.30 -16.94 -19.89
C SER A 263 -1.82 -16.72 -19.99
N ASP A 264 -2.52 -17.52 -20.79
CA ASP A 264 -3.97 -17.46 -20.94
C ASP A 264 -4.70 -17.90 -19.67
N PHE A 265 -4.22 -18.95 -19.00
CA PHE A 265 -4.74 -19.34 -17.70
C PHE A 265 -4.62 -18.22 -16.68
N MET A 266 -3.43 -17.60 -16.56
CA MET A 266 -3.20 -16.47 -15.66
C MET A 266 -4.11 -15.28 -15.97
N TYR A 267 -4.34 -15.01 -17.26
CA TYR A 267 -5.23 -13.96 -17.72
C TYR A 267 -6.69 -14.20 -17.27
N HIS A 268 -7.21 -15.41 -17.46
CA HIS A 268 -8.56 -15.78 -17.02
C HIS A 268 -8.69 -15.83 -15.49
N CYS A 269 -7.63 -16.23 -14.77
CA CYS A 269 -7.59 -16.07 -13.30
C CYS A 269 -7.76 -14.60 -12.89
N MET A 270 -7.08 -13.66 -13.55
CA MET A 270 -7.21 -12.25 -13.26
C MET A 270 -8.60 -11.69 -13.58
N ILE A 271 -9.28 -12.18 -14.62
CA ILE A 271 -10.69 -11.84 -14.90
C ILE A 271 -11.59 -12.32 -13.75
N LEU A 272 -11.40 -13.55 -13.27
CA LEU A 272 -12.13 -14.09 -12.11
C LEU A 272 -11.87 -13.27 -10.85
N MET A 273 -10.62 -12.92 -10.57
CA MET A 273 -10.24 -12.07 -9.44
C MET A 273 -10.96 -10.72 -9.50
N ALA A 274 -10.96 -10.06 -10.66
CA ALA A 274 -11.64 -8.78 -10.86
C ALA A 274 -13.17 -8.92 -10.64
N GLN A 275 -13.78 -9.97 -11.16
CA GLN A 275 -15.21 -10.27 -10.99
C GLN A 275 -15.60 -10.51 -9.51
N LYS A 276 -14.66 -11.01 -8.71
CA LYS A 276 -14.84 -11.28 -7.27
C LYS A 276 -14.27 -10.19 -6.37
N ASN A 277 -13.75 -9.10 -6.93
CA ASN A 277 -13.06 -8.01 -6.22
C ASN A 277 -11.87 -8.49 -5.36
N ILE A 278 -11.15 -9.51 -5.82
CA ILE A 278 -9.96 -10.07 -5.17
C ILE A 278 -8.73 -9.41 -5.77
N THR A 279 -7.82 -8.90 -4.95
CA THR A 279 -6.58 -8.25 -5.38
C THR A 279 -5.37 -9.19 -5.29
N TRP A 280 -4.28 -8.86 -5.99
CA TRP A 280 -3.01 -9.57 -5.83
C TRP A 280 -2.47 -9.50 -4.39
N ALA A 281 -2.73 -8.41 -3.69
CA ALA A 281 -2.31 -8.26 -2.30
C ALA A 281 -2.99 -9.28 -1.36
N GLU A 282 -4.21 -9.71 -1.68
CA GLU A 282 -4.94 -10.73 -0.91
C GLU A 282 -4.52 -12.17 -1.25
N ILE A 283 -3.93 -12.39 -2.43
CA ILE A 283 -3.44 -13.72 -2.85
C ILE A 283 -2.00 -13.96 -2.40
N ALA A 284 -1.21 -12.90 -2.29
CA ALA A 284 0.23 -12.98 -2.00
C ALA A 284 0.56 -12.97 -0.48
N VAL A 285 -0.41 -13.31 0.37
CA VAL A 285 -0.24 -13.35 1.85
C VAL A 285 0.37 -14.68 2.30
#